data_e3bbaa59c5cd9ae287ec86dce76285f8
#
_entry.id   e3bbaa59c5cd9ae287ec86dce76285f8
#
_cell.length_a   1.000
_cell.length_b   1.000
_cell.length_c   1.000
_cell.angle_alpha   90.00
_cell.angle_beta   90.00
_cell.angle_gamma   90.00
#
_symmetry.space_group_name_H-M   'P 1'
#
loop_
_entity.id
_entity.type
_entity.pdbx_description
1 polymer ?
#
loop_
_entity_poly.entity_id
_entity_poly.type
_entity_poly.pdbx_seq_one_letter_code
_entity_poly.pdbx_strand_id
1 'polypeptide(L)'
;QRRYSHMKKITYVLIFALLVPYLFVTQPTVASAKTTHRGAYSNLVDAKSRKEVKKALLDAGLSEKNVNAWLSDVKDYNKTIKNTGLVKKGFKKLSTKNPQYDENKIMELWNKKYPDFIGYNCRITAFDLMKDKISVKADAKVNASNLFMDQDALKHAPAKKFTKKQKHVFETLYSTLNTAYTTDVDTHIKKQQKAWKQNEVKISGTKASLITVVFHSSFGENENELFIGHAGVLVPTKDKKLLFVEKLSF
;
A
#
# COMPACT_ATOMS: atom_id res chain seq x y z
N GLN A 1 11.80 -16.84 33.85
CA GLN A 1 10.90 -17.92 33.33
C GLN A 1 9.44 -17.54 33.50
N ARG A 2 8.62 -17.67 32.46
CA ARG A 2 7.19 -17.36 32.26
C ARG A 2 7.01 -15.89 31.77
N ARG A 3 6.51 -15.61 30.56
CA ARG A 3 5.23 -15.95 29.97
C ARG A 3 5.22 -15.39 28.54
N TYR A 4 5.22 -16.19 27.55
CA TYR A 4 4.66 -15.87 26.24
C TYR A 4 3.58 -16.90 25.93
N SER A 5 2.35 -16.59 26.27
CA SER A 5 1.19 -17.33 25.84
C SER A 5 -0.03 -16.43 25.96
N HIS A 6 -0.26 -15.65 24.94
CA HIS A 6 -1.59 -15.21 24.48
C HIS A 6 -1.41 -14.51 23.13
N MET A 7 -1.31 -15.29 22.08
CA MET A 7 -1.57 -14.78 20.75
C MET A 7 -3.05 -14.40 20.68
N LYS A 8 -3.33 -13.11 20.78
CA LYS A 8 -4.69 -12.56 20.64
C LYS A 8 -5.09 -12.63 19.18
N LYS A 9 -6.31 -13.08 18.94
CA LYS A 9 -6.90 -13.25 17.60
C LYS A 9 -6.94 -11.88 16.89
N ILE A 10 -6.18 -11.75 15.82
CA ILE A 10 -6.28 -10.61 14.90
C ILE A 10 -7.42 -10.91 13.94
N THR A 11 -8.49 -10.14 14.01
CA THR A 11 -9.61 -10.25 13.08
C THR A 11 -9.32 -9.34 11.89
N TYR A 12 -9.10 -9.93 10.72
CA TYR A 12 -8.86 -9.20 9.48
C TYR A 12 -10.18 -8.76 8.87
N VAL A 13 -10.33 -7.47 8.64
CA VAL A 13 -11.45 -6.89 7.92
C VAL A 13 -10.94 -6.24 6.63
N LEU A 14 -11.23 -6.86 5.49
CA LEU A 14 -10.91 -6.33 4.17
C LEU A 14 -11.93 -5.26 3.79
N ILE A 15 -11.52 -4.00 3.76
CA ILE A 15 -12.33 -2.88 3.34
C ILE A 15 -11.79 -2.32 2.03
N PHE A 16 -12.52 -2.52 0.93
CA PHE A 16 -12.22 -1.88 -0.35
C PHE A 16 -12.87 -0.50 -0.41
N ALA A 17 -12.07 0.56 -0.37
CA ALA A 17 -12.55 1.91 -0.65
C ALA A 17 -12.51 2.17 -2.16
N LEU A 18 -13.66 2.02 -2.83
CA LEU A 18 -13.86 2.49 -4.21
C LEU A 18 -14.22 3.96 -4.20
N LEU A 19 -13.38 4.81 -4.78
CA LEU A 19 -13.73 6.17 -5.15
C LEU A 19 -14.60 6.12 -6.41
N VAL A 20 -15.89 6.32 -6.23
CA VAL A 20 -16.88 6.40 -7.31
C VAL A 20 -17.09 7.85 -7.71
N PRO A 21 -16.98 8.24 -8.98
CA PRO A 21 -17.75 9.36 -9.47
C PRO A 21 -19.23 8.94 -9.53
N TYR A 22 -20.12 9.82 -9.06
CA TYR A 22 -21.58 9.63 -9.00
C TYR A 22 -22.15 8.78 -10.13
N LEU A 23 -22.79 7.64 -9.78
CA LEU A 23 -23.95 7.07 -10.48
C LEU A 23 -24.49 5.83 -9.72
N PHE A 24 -25.76 5.94 -9.30
CA PHE A 24 -26.71 4.89 -8.89
C PHE A 24 -26.23 3.73 -8.01
N VAL A 25 -26.62 3.82 -6.74
CA VAL A 25 -26.54 2.75 -5.74
C VAL A 25 -27.54 1.65 -6.10
N THR A 26 -27.06 0.55 -6.66
CA THR A 26 -27.70 -0.75 -6.51
C THR A 26 -26.96 -1.51 -5.41
N GLN A 27 -27.70 -2.05 -4.44
CA GLN A 27 -27.13 -2.82 -3.33
C GLN A 27 -26.27 -3.98 -3.87
N PRO A 28 -25.03 -4.18 -3.38
CA PRO A 28 -24.23 -5.32 -3.79
C PRO A 28 -24.85 -6.59 -3.19
N THR A 29 -25.44 -7.42 -4.02
CA THR A 29 -25.63 -8.84 -3.70
C THR A 29 -24.25 -9.47 -3.57
N VAL A 30 -23.93 -10.01 -2.38
CA VAL A 30 -22.73 -10.81 -2.15
C VAL A 30 -22.86 -12.11 -2.94
N ALA A 31 -22.50 -12.07 -4.21
CA ALA A 31 -22.32 -13.27 -4.99
C ALA A 31 -21.04 -13.94 -4.53
N SER A 32 -21.16 -15.15 -3.98
CA SER A 32 -20.01 -16.05 -3.76
C SER A 32 -19.42 -16.43 -5.11
N ALA A 33 -18.60 -15.56 -5.67
CA ALA A 33 -17.88 -15.82 -6.90
C ALA A 33 -16.79 -16.86 -6.63
N LYS A 34 -16.86 -18.02 -7.29
CA LYS A 34 -15.69 -18.88 -7.46
C LYS A 34 -14.57 -18.01 -7.98
N THR A 35 -13.59 -17.74 -7.15
CA THR A 35 -12.41 -16.92 -7.48
C THR A 35 -11.58 -17.66 -8.53
N THR A 36 -11.88 -17.43 -9.80
CA THR A 36 -10.94 -17.76 -10.86
C THR A 36 -9.88 -16.67 -10.84
N HIS A 37 -8.67 -16.98 -10.37
CA HIS A 37 -7.54 -16.06 -10.39
C HIS A 37 -7.15 -15.74 -11.85
N ARG A 38 -7.82 -14.74 -12.43
CA ARG A 38 -7.56 -14.24 -13.78
C ARG A 38 -6.63 -13.04 -13.68
N GLY A 39 -5.34 -13.27 -13.59
CA GLY A 39 -4.37 -12.19 -13.52
C GLY A 39 -2.98 -12.67 -13.86
N ALA A 40 -2.09 -11.72 -14.01
CA ALA A 40 -0.67 -11.97 -14.16
C ALA A 40 0.09 -10.93 -13.31
N TYR A 41 1.27 -11.28 -12.83
CA TYR A 41 2.13 -10.41 -12.04
C TYR A 41 3.54 -10.36 -12.60
N SER A 42 4.23 -9.28 -12.31
CA SER A 42 5.63 -9.07 -12.64
C SER A 42 6.35 -8.45 -11.44
N ASN A 43 7.58 -8.87 -11.21
CA ASN A 43 8.46 -8.21 -10.24
C ASN A 43 9.33 -7.12 -10.89
N LEU A 44 9.04 -6.74 -12.13
CA LEU A 44 9.69 -5.64 -12.86
C LEU A 44 11.22 -5.81 -12.99
N VAL A 45 11.69 -7.05 -13.10
CA VAL A 45 13.12 -7.35 -13.24
C VAL A 45 13.64 -6.94 -14.61
N ASP A 46 12.85 -7.15 -15.68
CA ASP A 46 13.25 -6.84 -17.04
C ASP A 46 12.83 -5.43 -17.50
N ALA A 47 13.54 -4.90 -18.50
CA ALA A 47 13.30 -3.55 -19.02
C ALA A 47 11.94 -3.40 -19.72
N LYS A 48 11.42 -4.47 -20.34
CA LYS A 48 10.15 -4.42 -21.07
C LYS A 48 8.98 -4.25 -20.10
N SER A 49 8.91 -5.06 -19.05
CA SER A 49 7.85 -4.93 -18.02
C SER A 49 7.91 -3.57 -17.31
N ARG A 50 9.11 -3.07 -16.98
CA ARG A 50 9.25 -1.70 -16.41
C ARG A 50 8.74 -0.62 -17.36
N LYS A 51 9.04 -0.71 -18.67
CA LYS A 51 8.56 0.27 -19.66
C LYS A 51 7.05 0.24 -19.80
N GLU A 52 6.45 -0.94 -19.79
CA GLU A 52 5.00 -1.13 -19.86
C GLU A 52 4.30 -0.53 -18.63
N VAL A 53 4.78 -0.85 -17.43
CA VAL A 53 4.22 -0.30 -16.19
C VAL A 53 4.46 1.22 -16.09
N LYS A 54 5.67 1.71 -16.42
CA LYS A 54 5.93 3.17 -16.50
C LYS A 54 4.90 3.86 -17.38
N LYS A 55 4.66 3.31 -18.56
CA LYS A 55 3.70 3.90 -19.50
C LYS A 55 2.29 3.97 -18.92
N ALA A 56 1.80 2.88 -18.30
CA ALA A 56 0.48 2.84 -17.68
C ALA A 56 0.34 3.89 -16.56
N LEU A 57 1.35 4.03 -15.70
CA LEU A 57 1.36 5.02 -14.62
C LEU A 57 1.33 6.46 -15.16
N LEU A 58 2.10 6.77 -16.21
CA LEU A 58 2.10 8.08 -16.86
C LEU A 58 0.77 8.37 -17.56
N ASP A 59 0.22 7.39 -18.29
CA ASP A 59 -1.10 7.51 -18.97
C ASP A 59 -2.23 7.74 -17.95
N ALA A 60 -2.07 7.28 -16.72
CA ALA A 60 -2.98 7.56 -15.60
C ALA A 60 -2.80 8.95 -14.98
N GLY A 61 -1.81 9.72 -15.40
CA GLY A 61 -1.55 11.08 -14.93
C GLY A 61 -0.64 11.20 -13.72
N LEU A 62 0.12 10.15 -13.37
CA LEU A 62 1.17 10.26 -12.37
C LEU A 62 2.39 10.99 -12.94
N SER A 63 3.13 11.73 -12.09
CA SER A 63 4.27 12.50 -12.57
C SER A 63 5.45 11.60 -12.95
N GLU A 64 6.12 11.98 -14.04
CA GLU A 64 7.29 11.23 -14.51
C GLU A 64 8.41 11.20 -13.45
N LYS A 65 8.58 12.29 -12.71
CA LYS A 65 9.53 12.37 -11.61
C LYS A 65 9.30 11.28 -10.56
N ASN A 66 8.06 11.15 -10.09
CA ASN A 66 7.72 10.15 -9.06
C ASN A 66 7.83 8.72 -9.60
N VAL A 67 7.35 8.49 -10.83
CA VAL A 67 7.41 7.18 -11.49
C VAL A 67 8.86 6.75 -11.72
N ASN A 68 9.74 7.65 -12.15
CA ASN A 68 11.16 7.35 -12.35
C ASN A 68 11.88 7.07 -11.02
N ALA A 69 11.59 7.85 -9.97
CA ALA A 69 12.14 7.63 -8.63
C ALA A 69 11.72 6.25 -8.08
N TRP A 70 10.43 5.93 -8.17
CA TRP A 70 9.90 4.63 -7.78
C TRP A 70 10.54 3.47 -8.56
N LEU A 71 10.69 3.59 -9.89
CA LEU A 71 11.37 2.56 -10.70
C LEU A 71 12.85 2.42 -10.35
N SER A 72 13.50 3.49 -9.89
CA SER A 72 14.87 3.42 -9.37
C SER A 72 14.94 2.58 -8.10
N ASP A 73 13.99 2.78 -7.17
CA ASP A 73 13.89 1.97 -5.95
C ASP A 73 13.64 0.49 -6.28
N VAL A 74 12.73 0.21 -7.23
CA VAL A 74 12.45 -1.17 -7.70
C VAL A 74 13.72 -1.82 -8.27
N LYS A 75 14.49 -1.10 -9.09
CA LYS A 75 15.73 -1.63 -9.65
C LYS A 75 16.79 -1.88 -8.57
N ASP A 76 16.92 -0.95 -7.62
CA ASP A 76 17.87 -1.10 -6.53
C ASP A 76 17.50 -2.31 -5.65
N TYR A 77 16.21 -2.44 -5.29
CA TYR A 77 15.74 -3.58 -4.53
C TYR A 77 16.04 -4.89 -5.25
N ASN A 78 15.57 -5.03 -6.49
CA ASN A 78 15.77 -6.25 -7.28
C ASN A 78 17.24 -6.64 -7.44
N LYS A 79 18.12 -5.65 -7.69
CA LYS A 79 19.57 -5.85 -7.80
C LYS A 79 20.16 -6.29 -6.46
N THR A 80 19.78 -5.65 -5.36
CA THR A 80 20.30 -5.91 -4.02
C THR A 80 19.99 -7.34 -3.58
N ILE A 81 18.75 -7.79 -3.78
CA ILE A 81 18.34 -9.16 -3.47
C ILE A 81 18.71 -10.18 -4.58
N LYS A 82 19.51 -9.78 -5.57
CA LYS A 82 19.96 -10.63 -6.70
C LYS A 82 18.83 -11.32 -7.45
N ASN A 83 17.65 -10.66 -7.53
CA ASN A 83 16.43 -11.19 -8.11
C ASN A 83 15.95 -12.52 -7.49
N THR A 84 16.24 -12.77 -6.22
CA THR A 84 15.93 -14.02 -5.51
C THR A 84 14.42 -14.28 -5.54
N GLY A 85 13.99 -15.40 -6.13
CA GLY A 85 12.59 -15.81 -6.24
C GLY A 85 11.73 -14.97 -7.20
N LEU A 86 12.28 -13.95 -7.86
CA LEU A 86 11.52 -13.03 -8.70
C LEU A 86 11.25 -13.57 -10.11
N VAL A 87 10.14 -13.12 -10.71
CA VAL A 87 9.84 -13.31 -12.14
C VAL A 87 10.85 -12.50 -12.96
N LYS A 88 11.75 -13.19 -13.65
CA LYS A 88 12.88 -12.57 -14.34
C LYS A 88 12.49 -11.85 -15.64
N LYS A 89 11.36 -12.23 -16.28
CA LYS A 89 10.97 -11.68 -17.58
C LYS A 89 9.46 -11.60 -17.73
N GLY A 90 8.95 -10.41 -18.07
CA GLY A 90 7.55 -10.15 -18.39
C GLY A 90 6.60 -10.38 -17.22
N PHE A 91 5.41 -10.87 -17.54
CA PHE A 91 4.34 -11.17 -16.58
C PHE A 91 4.10 -12.69 -16.53
N LYS A 92 4.02 -13.22 -15.31
CA LYS A 92 3.69 -14.61 -15.03
C LYS A 92 2.22 -14.70 -14.62
N LYS A 93 1.48 -15.64 -15.19
CA LYS A 93 0.08 -15.89 -14.82
C LYS A 93 -0.02 -16.25 -13.33
N LEU A 94 -0.98 -15.65 -12.63
CA LEU A 94 -1.30 -16.02 -11.26
C LEU A 94 -1.80 -17.47 -11.22
N SER A 95 -1.33 -18.22 -10.24
CA SER A 95 -1.83 -19.53 -9.89
C SER A 95 -2.71 -19.45 -8.65
N THR A 96 -3.32 -20.56 -8.24
CA THR A 96 -4.05 -20.66 -6.98
C THR A 96 -3.15 -20.56 -5.74
N LYS A 97 -1.83 -20.68 -5.93
CA LYS A 97 -0.83 -20.48 -4.89
C LYS A 97 -0.22 -19.09 -5.03
N ASN A 98 -0.08 -18.38 -3.92
CA ASN A 98 0.66 -17.13 -3.89
C ASN A 98 2.11 -17.34 -4.33
N PRO A 99 2.75 -16.33 -4.92
CA PRO A 99 4.19 -16.37 -5.16
C PRO A 99 4.93 -16.71 -3.87
N GLN A 100 5.83 -17.67 -3.95
CA GLN A 100 6.66 -18.06 -2.82
C GLN A 100 8.03 -17.37 -2.96
N TYR A 101 8.39 -16.58 -1.97
CA TYR A 101 9.68 -15.89 -1.89
C TYR A 101 10.50 -16.49 -0.75
N ASP A 102 11.82 -16.60 -0.95
CA ASP A 102 12.75 -16.93 0.12
C ASP A 102 13.05 -15.66 0.92
N GLU A 103 12.15 -15.34 1.86
CA GLU A 103 12.20 -14.12 2.67
C GLU A 103 13.49 -14.03 3.48
N ASN A 104 13.99 -15.14 4.02
CA ASN A 104 15.22 -15.16 4.79
C ASN A 104 16.43 -14.78 3.92
N LYS A 105 16.49 -15.32 2.71
CA LYS A 105 17.56 -14.99 1.77
C LYS A 105 17.48 -13.55 1.27
N ILE A 106 16.26 -13.06 1.04
CA ILE A 106 16.01 -11.67 0.66
C ILE A 106 16.48 -10.73 1.76
N MET A 107 16.10 -10.99 3.02
CA MET A 107 16.53 -10.20 4.18
C MET A 107 18.05 -10.23 4.38
N GLU A 108 18.68 -11.39 4.28
CA GLU A 108 20.15 -11.52 4.36
C GLU A 108 20.84 -10.60 3.34
N LEU A 109 20.41 -10.68 2.09
CA LEU A 109 20.99 -9.90 1.00
C LEU A 109 20.73 -8.40 1.15
N TRP A 110 19.53 -8.03 1.62
CA TRP A 110 19.17 -6.65 1.89
C TRP A 110 20.01 -6.05 3.02
N ASN A 111 20.03 -6.70 4.18
CA ASN A 111 20.74 -6.25 5.36
C ASN A 111 22.26 -6.17 5.15
N LYS A 112 22.82 -7.00 4.28
CA LYS A 112 24.23 -6.91 3.90
C LYS A 112 24.58 -5.57 3.24
N LYS A 113 23.65 -5.00 2.47
CA LYS A 113 23.85 -3.70 1.79
C LYS A 113 23.36 -2.53 2.65
N TYR A 114 22.27 -2.73 3.36
CA TYR A 114 21.56 -1.71 4.11
C TYR A 114 21.31 -2.18 5.56
N PRO A 115 22.34 -2.20 6.43
CA PRO A 115 22.22 -2.76 7.79
C PRO A 115 21.23 -1.98 8.66
N ASP A 116 21.10 -0.67 8.46
CA ASP A 116 20.24 0.22 9.26
C ASP A 116 18.97 0.68 8.55
N PHE A 117 18.73 0.21 7.34
CA PHE A 117 17.56 0.59 6.54
C PHE A 117 16.72 -0.62 6.18
N ILE A 118 15.58 -0.77 6.84
CA ILE A 118 14.66 -1.90 6.65
C ILE A 118 13.98 -1.94 5.27
N GLY A 119 14.11 -0.87 4.47
CA GLY A 119 13.46 -0.75 3.16
C GLY A 119 12.15 0.04 3.22
N TYR A 120 11.65 0.42 2.04
CA TYR A 120 10.35 1.06 1.92
C TYR A 120 9.24 0.02 1.91
N ASN A 121 8.22 0.19 2.76
CA ASN A 121 7.04 -0.67 2.78
C ASN A 121 5.99 -0.25 1.74
N CYS A 122 4.83 -0.93 1.76
CA CYS A 122 3.71 -0.68 0.84
C CYS A 122 3.17 0.75 0.93
N ARG A 123 3.01 1.31 2.15
CA ARG A 123 2.48 2.67 2.37
C ARG A 123 3.42 3.74 1.80
N ILE A 124 4.72 3.65 2.12
CA ILE A 124 5.74 4.58 1.60
C ILE A 124 5.77 4.51 0.07
N THR A 125 5.77 3.30 -0.50
CA THR A 125 5.85 3.05 -1.93
C THR A 125 4.63 3.58 -2.69
N ALA A 126 3.41 3.31 -2.19
CA ALA A 126 2.18 3.80 -2.80
C ALA A 126 2.07 5.34 -2.71
N PHE A 127 2.41 5.91 -1.56
CA PHE A 127 2.43 7.36 -1.40
C PHE A 127 3.49 8.03 -2.28
N ASP A 128 4.68 7.46 -2.40
CA ASP A 128 5.76 8.02 -3.23
C ASP A 128 5.34 8.19 -4.69
N LEU A 129 4.58 7.25 -5.23
CA LEU A 129 4.00 7.36 -6.57
C LEU A 129 2.97 8.49 -6.69
N MET A 130 2.17 8.73 -5.64
CA MET A 130 1.01 9.62 -5.67
C MET A 130 1.17 10.93 -4.88
N LYS A 131 2.33 11.19 -4.28
CA LYS A 131 2.54 12.28 -3.29
C LYS A 131 2.26 13.70 -3.80
N ASP A 132 2.26 13.91 -5.10
CA ASP A 132 1.90 15.18 -5.76
C ASP A 132 0.42 15.24 -6.17
N LYS A 133 -0.31 14.16 -6.01
CA LYS A 133 -1.75 14.03 -6.30
C LYS A 133 -2.61 14.02 -5.05
N ILE A 134 -2.00 13.87 -3.87
CA ILE A 134 -2.69 13.78 -2.59
C ILE A 134 -2.47 15.06 -1.80
N SER A 135 -3.55 15.60 -1.27
CA SER A 135 -3.53 16.77 -0.38
C SER A 135 -4.39 16.53 0.85
N VAL A 136 -4.06 17.24 1.92
CA VAL A 136 -4.82 17.29 3.18
C VAL A 136 -4.89 18.75 3.64
N LYS A 137 -5.80 19.08 4.56
CA LYS A 137 -5.79 20.41 5.19
C LYS A 137 -4.54 20.63 6.05
N ALA A 138 -4.12 21.87 6.19
CA ALA A 138 -2.85 22.21 6.84
C ALA A 138 -2.79 21.83 8.33
N ASP A 139 -3.94 21.93 9.03
CA ASP A 139 -4.13 21.63 10.44
C ASP A 139 -4.72 20.22 10.69
N ALA A 140 -4.52 19.30 9.74
CA ALA A 140 -5.01 17.93 9.86
C ALA A 140 -4.43 17.25 11.12
N LYS A 141 -5.32 16.57 11.86
CA LYS A 141 -4.91 15.82 13.05
C LYS A 141 -4.27 14.49 12.64
N VAL A 142 -3.13 14.19 13.24
CA VAL A 142 -2.34 12.99 12.97
C VAL A 142 -2.25 12.13 14.23
N ASN A 143 -2.53 10.84 14.07
CA ASN A 143 -2.13 9.80 15.01
C ASN A 143 -1.21 8.83 14.28
N ALA A 144 0.09 8.94 14.52
CA ALA A 144 1.12 8.16 13.87
C ALA A 144 1.56 6.92 14.69
N SER A 145 0.76 6.46 15.65
CA SER A 145 1.13 5.36 16.56
C SER A 145 1.52 4.06 15.84
N ASN A 146 0.87 3.76 14.71
CA ASN A 146 1.16 2.56 13.91
C ASN A 146 2.09 2.85 12.71
N LEU A 147 2.75 4.01 12.67
CA LEU A 147 3.69 4.39 11.60
C LEU A 147 5.17 4.34 12.03
N PHE A 148 5.48 3.71 13.15
CA PHE A 148 6.85 3.67 13.69
C PHE A 148 7.83 3.01 12.71
N MET A 149 7.45 1.94 12.02
CA MET A 149 8.29 1.31 11.00
C MET A 149 8.48 2.19 9.76
N ASP A 150 7.44 2.94 9.36
CA ASP A 150 7.53 3.89 8.26
C ASP A 150 8.47 5.05 8.62
N GLN A 151 8.34 5.57 9.85
CA GLN A 151 9.19 6.64 10.35
C GLN A 151 10.65 6.21 10.45
N ASP A 152 10.90 4.99 10.92
CA ASP A 152 12.22 4.40 10.97
C ASP A 152 12.82 4.24 9.57
N ALA A 153 12.06 3.64 8.65
CA ALA A 153 12.48 3.49 7.25
C ALA A 153 12.82 4.85 6.59
N LEU A 154 11.98 5.87 6.82
CA LEU A 154 12.20 7.21 6.26
C LEU A 154 13.40 7.93 6.90
N LYS A 155 13.70 7.65 8.17
CA LYS A 155 14.85 8.20 8.90
C LYS A 155 16.17 7.63 8.38
N HIS A 156 16.22 6.32 8.15
CA HIS A 156 17.44 5.60 7.74
C HIS A 156 17.55 5.40 6.21
N ALA A 157 16.61 5.92 5.45
CA ALA A 157 16.65 5.86 3.99
C ALA A 157 17.93 6.47 3.44
N PRO A 158 18.55 5.87 2.39
CA PRO A 158 19.80 6.35 1.80
C PRO A 158 19.69 7.75 1.17
N ALA A 159 18.45 8.20 0.92
CA ALA A 159 18.16 9.56 0.45
C ALA A 159 16.84 10.07 1.05
N LYS A 160 16.75 11.38 1.24
CA LYS A 160 15.52 12.01 1.73
C LYS A 160 14.36 11.78 0.79
N LYS A 161 13.36 11.01 1.23
CA LYS A 161 12.23 10.58 0.42
C LYS A 161 11.12 11.63 0.33
N PHE A 162 10.79 12.28 1.47
CA PHE A 162 9.69 13.23 1.59
C PHE A 162 10.15 14.58 2.18
N THR A 163 9.55 15.66 1.69
CA THR A 163 9.64 16.96 2.36
C THR A 163 8.83 16.95 3.65
N LYS A 164 9.01 17.95 4.53
CA LYS A 164 8.22 18.10 5.76
C LYS A 164 6.71 18.13 5.46
N LYS A 165 6.30 18.87 4.41
CA LYS A 165 4.90 18.94 3.98
C LYS A 165 4.38 17.56 3.50
N GLN A 166 5.16 16.84 2.70
CA GLN A 166 4.79 15.51 2.21
C GLN A 166 4.71 14.48 3.35
N LYS A 167 5.61 14.57 4.35
CA LYS A 167 5.54 13.74 5.54
C LYS A 167 4.23 13.97 6.31
N HIS A 168 3.81 15.22 6.49
CA HIS A 168 2.53 15.54 7.12
C HIS A 168 1.33 14.95 6.34
N VAL A 169 1.33 15.05 5.00
CA VAL A 169 0.30 14.42 4.16
C VAL A 169 0.29 12.91 4.33
N PHE A 170 1.46 12.27 4.32
CA PHE A 170 1.63 10.84 4.53
C PHE A 170 1.07 10.39 5.88
N GLU A 171 1.48 11.03 6.96
CA GLU A 171 1.06 10.70 8.31
C GLU A 171 -0.45 10.95 8.53
N THR A 172 -1.03 11.97 7.89
CA THR A 172 -2.47 12.23 7.91
C THR A 172 -3.25 11.15 7.17
N LEU A 173 -2.80 10.79 5.97
CA LEU A 173 -3.44 9.77 5.12
C LEU A 173 -3.51 8.41 5.82
N TYR A 174 -2.43 8.03 6.50
CA TYR A 174 -2.26 6.74 7.17
C TYR A 174 -2.45 6.78 8.69
N SER A 175 -3.07 7.83 9.20
CA SER A 175 -3.36 7.97 10.63
C SER A 175 -4.16 6.80 11.18
N THR A 176 -3.76 6.36 12.37
CA THR A 176 -4.52 5.40 13.19
C THR A 176 -5.78 6.06 13.73
N LEU A 177 -6.88 5.34 13.78
CA LEU A 177 -8.17 5.82 14.24
C LEU A 177 -8.72 4.94 15.35
N ASN A 178 -9.13 5.52 16.47
CA ASN A 178 -9.90 4.79 17.45
C ASN A 178 -11.27 4.41 16.85
N THR A 179 -11.74 3.21 17.11
CA THR A 179 -13.01 2.70 16.59
C THR A 179 -13.81 1.95 17.65
N ALA A 180 -15.02 1.54 17.31
CA ALA A 180 -15.85 0.74 18.22
C ALA A 180 -15.38 -0.71 18.29
N TYR A 181 -15.65 -1.35 19.42
CA TYR A 181 -15.50 -2.80 19.61
C TYR A 181 -16.63 -3.52 18.87
N THR A 182 -16.43 -3.81 17.62
CA THR A 182 -17.41 -4.49 16.75
C THR A 182 -16.73 -5.18 15.58
N THR A 183 -17.40 -6.17 15.01
CA THR A 183 -17.01 -6.82 13.75
C THR A 183 -17.79 -6.24 12.55
N ASP A 184 -18.64 -5.22 12.77
CA ASP A 184 -19.40 -4.58 11.70
C ASP A 184 -18.50 -3.74 10.81
N VAL A 185 -18.29 -4.22 9.58
CA VAL A 185 -17.44 -3.60 8.57
C VAL A 185 -17.91 -2.21 8.20
N ASP A 186 -19.20 -1.99 8.11
CA ASP A 186 -19.79 -0.69 7.73
C ASP A 186 -19.47 0.40 8.75
N THR A 187 -19.48 0.07 10.03
CA THR A 187 -19.04 0.97 11.11
C THR A 187 -17.61 1.42 10.89
N HIS A 188 -16.70 0.50 10.56
CA HIS A 188 -15.30 0.81 10.33
C HIS A 188 -15.09 1.62 9.03
N ILE A 189 -15.80 1.29 7.95
CA ILE A 189 -15.78 2.06 6.69
C ILE A 189 -16.21 3.51 6.95
N LYS A 190 -17.35 3.71 7.61
CA LYS A 190 -17.86 5.05 7.92
C LYS A 190 -16.87 5.85 8.79
N LYS A 191 -16.22 5.20 9.73
CA LYS A 191 -15.19 5.82 10.58
C LYS A 191 -14.01 6.31 9.76
N GLN A 192 -13.47 5.46 8.88
CA GLN A 192 -12.34 5.81 8.00
C GLN A 192 -12.72 6.96 7.04
N GLN A 193 -13.87 6.86 6.39
CA GLN A 193 -14.38 7.89 5.47
C GLN A 193 -14.57 9.23 6.17
N LYS A 194 -15.14 9.22 7.39
CA LYS A 194 -15.33 10.42 8.21
C LYS A 194 -14.00 11.09 8.55
N ALA A 195 -12.98 10.31 8.95
CA ALA A 195 -11.68 10.83 9.28
C ALA A 195 -10.99 11.48 8.07
N TRP A 196 -11.03 10.84 6.91
CA TRP A 196 -10.50 11.41 5.67
C TRP A 196 -11.24 12.67 5.24
N LYS A 197 -12.58 12.69 5.35
CA LYS A 197 -13.37 13.88 5.06
C LYS A 197 -13.03 15.04 6.00
N GLN A 198 -12.89 14.79 7.29
CA GLN A 198 -12.52 15.80 8.30
C GLN A 198 -11.13 16.40 8.09
N ASN A 199 -10.21 15.60 7.59
CA ASN A 199 -8.84 16.02 7.27
C ASN A 199 -8.69 16.50 5.82
N GLU A 200 -9.77 16.60 5.07
CA GLU A 200 -9.81 17.00 3.66
C GLU A 200 -8.82 16.22 2.79
N VAL A 201 -8.72 14.90 3.02
CA VAL A 201 -7.93 14.04 2.16
C VAL A 201 -8.53 14.06 0.76
N LYS A 202 -7.78 14.56 -0.22
CA LYS A 202 -8.19 14.68 -1.62
C LYS A 202 -7.15 14.06 -2.53
N ILE A 203 -7.61 13.34 -3.55
CA ILE A 203 -6.79 12.84 -4.65
C ILE A 203 -7.30 13.51 -5.92
N SER A 204 -6.44 14.17 -6.67
CA SER A 204 -6.82 14.95 -7.84
C SER A 204 -5.80 14.91 -8.96
N GLY A 205 -6.25 15.25 -10.18
CA GLY A 205 -5.37 15.35 -11.36
C GLY A 205 -4.77 14.02 -11.80
N THR A 206 -5.48 12.90 -11.55
CA THR A 206 -5.04 11.56 -11.96
C THR A 206 -6.23 10.63 -12.15
N LYS A 207 -6.04 9.58 -12.96
CA LYS A 207 -6.95 8.42 -13.09
C LYS A 207 -6.54 7.27 -12.16
N ALA A 208 -5.44 7.42 -11.43
CA ALA A 208 -4.99 6.44 -10.47
C ALA A 208 -5.87 6.48 -9.22
N SER A 209 -6.08 5.31 -8.62
CA SER A 209 -6.74 5.14 -7.33
C SER A 209 -5.76 4.61 -6.30
N LEU A 210 -5.77 5.17 -5.10
CA LEU A 210 -5.08 4.57 -3.97
C LEU A 210 -5.99 3.48 -3.38
N ILE A 211 -5.51 2.26 -3.35
CA ILE A 211 -6.18 1.13 -2.70
C ILE A 211 -5.55 0.94 -1.33
N THR A 212 -6.38 0.82 -0.31
CA THR A 212 -5.93 0.59 1.07
C THR A 212 -6.65 -0.60 1.69
N VAL A 213 -5.93 -1.37 2.49
CA VAL A 213 -6.49 -2.43 3.32
C VAL A 213 -6.43 -1.96 4.76
N VAL A 214 -7.59 -1.80 5.37
CA VAL A 214 -7.72 -1.34 6.76
C VAL A 214 -7.85 -2.56 7.67
N PHE A 215 -7.04 -2.59 8.71
CA PHE A 215 -7.12 -3.61 9.76
C PHE A 215 -7.79 -3.03 11.00
N HIS A 216 -8.63 -3.85 11.62
CA HIS A 216 -9.16 -3.60 12.96
C HIS A 216 -8.29 -4.37 13.97
N SER A 217 -7.56 -3.63 14.79
CA SER A 217 -6.81 -4.18 15.93
C SER A 217 -7.67 -4.00 17.19
N SER A 218 -7.89 -5.08 17.93
CA SER A 218 -8.70 -5.09 19.15
C SER A 218 -7.95 -5.79 20.27
N PHE A 219 -7.71 -5.08 21.35
CA PHE A 219 -7.08 -5.60 22.58
C PHE A 219 -8.06 -5.65 23.75
N GLY A 220 -9.37 -5.54 23.49
CA GLY A 220 -10.48 -5.54 24.42
C GLY A 220 -11.48 -4.45 24.10
N GLU A 221 -12.54 -4.31 24.91
CA GLU A 221 -13.63 -3.36 24.64
C GLU A 221 -13.17 -1.91 24.52
N ASN A 222 -12.12 -1.53 25.25
CA ASN A 222 -11.65 -0.14 25.34
C ASN A 222 -10.45 0.17 24.45
N GLU A 223 -9.87 -0.83 23.77
CA GLU A 223 -8.66 -0.66 22.96
C GLU A 223 -8.91 -1.18 21.55
N ASN A 224 -9.52 -0.35 20.74
CA ASN A 224 -9.89 -0.68 19.36
C ASN A 224 -9.41 0.39 18.39
N GLU A 225 -8.62 -0.03 17.42
CA GLU A 225 -8.01 0.86 16.45
C GLU A 225 -8.18 0.34 15.01
N LEU A 226 -8.36 1.27 14.09
CA LEU A 226 -8.20 1.03 12.65
C LEU A 226 -6.86 1.58 12.21
N PHE A 227 -6.12 0.80 11.43
CA PHE A 227 -4.91 1.26 10.76
C PHE A 227 -4.82 0.68 9.35
N ILE A 228 -4.18 1.41 8.45
CA ILE A 228 -3.95 0.95 7.09
C ILE A 228 -2.72 0.05 7.09
N GLY A 229 -2.95 -1.26 7.00
CA GLY A 229 -1.90 -2.28 7.04
C GLY A 229 -1.30 -2.59 5.67
N HIS A 230 -2.01 -2.26 4.58
CA HIS A 230 -1.48 -2.40 3.21
C HIS A 230 -1.99 -1.29 2.30
N ALA A 231 -1.18 -0.93 1.29
CA ALA A 231 -1.55 0.05 0.29
C ALA A 231 -0.89 -0.24 -1.07
N GLY A 232 -1.59 0.16 -2.13
CA GLY A 232 -1.09 0.08 -3.49
C GLY A 232 -1.79 1.08 -4.41
N VAL A 233 -1.34 1.17 -5.65
CA VAL A 233 -1.86 2.10 -6.66
C VAL A 233 -2.48 1.31 -7.79
N LEU A 234 -3.76 1.56 -8.05
CA LEU A 234 -4.52 0.96 -9.14
C LEU A 234 -4.65 1.95 -10.29
N VAL A 235 -4.29 1.54 -11.49
CA VAL A 235 -4.43 2.36 -12.70
C VAL A 235 -5.15 1.62 -13.81
N PRO A 236 -6.02 2.30 -14.58
CA PRO A 236 -6.60 1.72 -15.79
C PRO A 236 -5.54 1.68 -16.90
N THR A 237 -5.54 0.64 -17.70
CA THR A 237 -4.71 0.50 -18.89
C THR A 237 -5.52 0.79 -20.17
N LYS A 238 -4.83 1.05 -21.28
CA LYS A 238 -5.50 1.38 -22.57
C LYS A 238 -6.33 0.22 -23.12
N ASP A 239 -5.97 -1.01 -22.80
CA ASP A 239 -6.69 -2.24 -23.21
C ASP A 239 -7.83 -2.61 -22.22
N LYS A 240 -8.31 -1.62 -21.45
CA LYS A 240 -9.43 -1.75 -20.48
C LYS A 240 -9.16 -2.76 -19.35
N LYS A 241 -7.91 -3.06 -19.08
CA LYS A 241 -7.50 -3.82 -17.89
C LYS A 241 -7.15 -2.88 -16.74
N LEU A 242 -6.95 -3.46 -15.57
CA LEU A 242 -6.45 -2.77 -14.39
C LEU A 242 -5.04 -3.27 -14.08
N LEU A 243 -4.15 -2.33 -13.80
CA LEU A 243 -2.82 -2.61 -13.28
C LEU A 243 -2.77 -2.19 -11.82
N PHE A 244 -2.51 -3.12 -10.93
CA PHE A 244 -2.29 -2.85 -9.52
C PHE A 244 -0.80 -2.91 -9.21
N VAL A 245 -0.28 -1.82 -8.67
CA VAL A 245 1.12 -1.65 -8.29
C VAL A 245 1.21 -1.62 -6.78
N GLU A 246 1.89 -2.59 -6.20
CA GLU A 246 2.11 -2.69 -4.77
C GLU A 246 3.53 -3.12 -4.44
N LYS A 247 3.98 -2.83 -3.22
CA LYS A 247 5.17 -3.42 -2.61
C LYS A 247 4.68 -4.39 -1.55
N LEU A 248 4.97 -5.65 -1.72
CA LEU A 248 4.83 -6.59 -0.63
C LEU A 248 5.85 -6.23 0.44
N SER A 249 5.40 -6.26 1.69
CA SER A 249 6.24 -5.91 2.83
C SER A 249 7.41 -6.90 2.91
N PHE A 250 8.58 -6.41 2.93
CA PHE A 250 9.95 -6.91 3.13
C PHE A 250 10.91 -6.41 2.04
#